data_942b5e6e5757b82238364753c22fe7f0
#
_entry.id   942b5e6e5757b82238364753c22fe7f0
#
_cell.length_a   1.000
_cell.length_b   1.000
_cell.length_c   1.000
_cell.angle_alpha   90.00
_cell.angle_beta   90.00
_cell.angle_gamma   90.00
#
_symmetry.space_group_name_H-M   'P 1'
#
loop_
_entity.id
_entity.type
_entity.pdbx_description
1 polymer ?
#
loop_
_entity_poly.entity_id
_entity_poly.type
_entity_poly.pdbx_seq_one_letter_code
_entity_poly.pdbx_strand_id
1 'polypeptide(L)'
;MENILVAGANGTTGKKIVNLLKESQYFNPIAMVRKEEQKAFFEAKKIDTVLGDLEGDVSQVFNTTNKIDKVLFAAGSGGKKVVEVDQEGAKRLIDASNKNNVKKFVMLSSMGADQPEKADQLQEYLKAKHNADEYLKSSGLTYSIVRPGALTNDELTNEIELEEKLNKSGEISRNDVAQTLVRTLKDEIANNATFEIIKGNTLIGDALNKVSTVKA
;
A
#
# COMPACT_ATOMS: atom_id res chain seq x y z
N MET A 1 15.95 -3.82 -12.43
CA MET A 1 14.84 -3.11 -11.74
C MET A 1 13.82 -4.15 -11.35
N GLU A 2 13.21 -4.02 -10.18
CA GLU A 2 12.15 -4.93 -9.73
C GLU A 2 10.77 -4.42 -10.20
N ASN A 3 9.92 -5.34 -10.62
CA ASN A 3 8.57 -5.02 -11.08
C ASN A 3 7.61 -4.95 -9.89
N ILE A 4 6.97 -3.80 -9.73
CA ILE A 4 6.06 -3.50 -8.62
C ILE A 4 4.64 -3.43 -9.13
N LEU A 5 3.81 -4.40 -8.77
CA LEU A 5 2.38 -4.31 -9.00
C LEU A 5 1.75 -3.30 -8.04
N VAL A 6 1.06 -2.32 -8.57
CA VAL A 6 0.33 -1.32 -7.77
C VAL A 6 -1.17 -1.56 -7.91
N ALA A 7 -1.77 -2.19 -6.91
CA ALA A 7 -3.23 -2.31 -6.80
C ALA A 7 -3.81 -1.00 -6.27
N GLY A 8 -4.83 -0.48 -6.97
CA GLY A 8 -5.36 0.86 -6.67
C GLY A 8 -4.60 1.99 -7.39
N ALA A 9 -3.83 1.68 -8.42
CA ALA A 9 -3.02 2.63 -9.19
C ALA A 9 -3.79 3.87 -9.67
N ASN A 10 -5.06 3.73 -10.05
CA ASN A 10 -5.88 4.84 -10.52
C ASN A 10 -6.43 5.75 -9.41
N GLY A 11 -6.27 5.39 -8.14
CA GLY A 11 -6.65 6.21 -6.99
C GLY A 11 -5.73 7.43 -6.79
N THR A 12 -6.15 8.38 -5.93
CA THR A 12 -5.40 9.63 -5.68
C THR A 12 -3.99 9.34 -5.17
N THR A 13 -3.84 8.45 -4.17
CA THR A 13 -2.54 8.03 -3.65
C THR A 13 -1.82 7.11 -4.64
N GLY A 14 -2.55 6.20 -5.29
CA GLY A 14 -1.99 5.25 -6.26
C GLY A 14 -1.27 5.91 -7.43
N LYS A 15 -1.84 6.96 -8.01
CA LYS A 15 -1.19 7.74 -9.08
C LYS A 15 0.13 8.37 -8.64
N LYS A 16 0.22 8.83 -7.40
CA LYS A 16 1.46 9.38 -6.82
C LYS A 16 2.52 8.28 -6.65
N ILE A 17 2.12 7.12 -6.13
CA ILE A 17 2.97 5.93 -6.00
C ILE A 17 3.53 5.52 -7.37
N VAL A 18 2.68 5.37 -8.38
CA VAL A 18 3.10 4.96 -9.73
C VAL A 18 4.07 5.96 -10.35
N ASN A 19 3.86 7.28 -10.18
CA ASN A 19 4.78 8.29 -10.66
C ASN A 19 6.15 8.18 -9.95
N LEU A 20 6.18 8.04 -8.62
CA LEU A 20 7.43 7.89 -7.86
C LEU A 20 8.19 6.62 -8.27
N LEU A 21 7.49 5.52 -8.50
CA LEU A 21 8.12 4.28 -8.99
C LEU A 21 8.70 4.46 -10.40
N LYS A 22 8.01 5.19 -11.28
CA LYS A 22 8.48 5.48 -12.65
C LYS A 22 9.76 6.30 -12.67
N GLU A 23 9.94 7.20 -11.71
CA GLU A 23 11.14 8.01 -11.55
C GLU A 23 12.29 7.26 -10.85
N SER A 24 12.00 6.08 -10.30
CA SER A 24 12.97 5.27 -9.58
C SER A 24 13.95 4.57 -10.52
N GLN A 25 15.20 4.46 -10.08
CA GLN A 25 16.22 3.63 -10.74
C GLN A 25 16.16 2.16 -10.33
N TYR A 26 15.36 1.82 -9.32
CA TYR A 26 15.29 0.48 -8.71
C TYR A 26 14.03 -0.28 -9.09
N PHE A 27 12.94 0.43 -9.37
CA PHE A 27 11.61 -0.13 -9.52
C PHE A 27 11.00 0.18 -10.89
N ASN A 28 10.21 -0.75 -11.40
CA ASN A 28 9.39 -0.60 -12.59
C ASN A 28 7.92 -0.79 -12.20
N PRO A 29 7.05 0.24 -12.29
CA PRO A 29 5.66 0.12 -11.90
C PRO A 29 4.84 -0.65 -12.94
N ILE A 30 3.95 -1.52 -12.45
CA ILE A 30 2.86 -2.14 -13.20
C ILE A 30 1.56 -1.65 -12.58
N ALA A 31 0.81 -0.81 -13.29
CA ALA A 31 -0.44 -0.24 -12.79
C ALA A 31 -1.58 -1.25 -12.96
N MET A 32 -2.10 -1.80 -11.86
CA MET A 32 -3.31 -2.59 -11.88
C MET A 32 -4.52 -1.67 -12.00
N VAL A 33 -5.29 -1.83 -13.07
CA VAL A 33 -6.48 -1.05 -13.36
C VAL A 33 -7.68 -1.97 -13.57
N ARG A 34 -8.89 -1.50 -13.22
CA ARG A 34 -10.10 -2.30 -13.28
C ARG A 34 -10.78 -2.25 -14.66
N LYS A 35 -10.57 -1.16 -15.40
CA LYS A 35 -11.25 -0.90 -16.66
C LYS A 35 -10.25 -0.54 -17.75
N GLU A 36 -10.56 -0.95 -18.98
CA GLU A 36 -9.70 -0.73 -20.15
C GLU A 36 -9.39 0.75 -20.37
N GLU A 37 -10.41 1.61 -20.23
CA GLU A 37 -10.24 3.05 -20.42
C GLU A 37 -9.25 3.70 -19.44
N GLN A 38 -8.95 3.05 -18.30
CA GLN A 38 -7.98 3.54 -17.34
C GLN A 38 -6.54 3.32 -17.77
N LYS A 39 -6.28 2.38 -18.69
CA LYS A 39 -4.94 2.07 -19.20
C LYS A 39 -4.30 3.27 -19.89
N ALA A 40 -5.05 3.95 -20.76
CA ALA A 40 -4.55 5.05 -21.57
C ALA A 40 -3.80 6.13 -20.77
N PHE A 41 -4.24 6.39 -19.54
CA PHE A 41 -3.57 7.35 -18.64
C PHE A 41 -2.14 6.92 -18.26
N PHE A 42 -1.92 5.63 -18.07
CA PHE A 42 -0.62 5.09 -17.68
C PHE A 42 0.26 4.79 -18.90
N GLU A 43 -0.32 4.28 -19.97
CA GLU A 43 0.38 3.95 -21.22
C GLU A 43 0.97 5.21 -21.88
N ALA A 44 0.25 6.34 -21.82
CA ALA A 44 0.76 7.65 -22.27
C ALA A 44 2.05 8.06 -21.53
N LYS A 45 2.28 7.53 -20.32
CA LYS A 45 3.48 7.75 -19.51
C LYS A 45 4.49 6.62 -19.65
N LYS A 46 4.29 5.67 -20.57
CA LYS A 46 5.13 4.47 -20.72
C LYS A 46 5.22 3.66 -19.45
N ILE A 47 4.08 3.46 -18.79
CA ILE A 47 3.90 2.64 -17.58
C ILE A 47 3.10 1.40 -17.99
N ASP A 48 3.62 0.23 -17.66
CA ASP A 48 2.93 -1.04 -17.92
C ASP A 48 1.62 -1.12 -17.15
N THR A 49 0.61 -1.71 -17.78
CA THR A 49 -0.72 -1.85 -17.18
C THR A 49 -1.18 -3.30 -17.21
N VAL A 50 -1.99 -3.67 -16.24
CA VAL A 50 -2.67 -4.96 -16.19
C VAL A 50 -4.12 -4.77 -15.76
N LEU A 51 -5.04 -5.49 -16.39
CA LEU A 51 -6.42 -5.56 -15.92
C LEU A 51 -6.54 -6.49 -14.73
N GLY A 52 -7.24 -6.03 -13.70
CA GLY A 52 -7.56 -6.84 -12.53
C GLY A 52 -8.67 -6.20 -11.72
N ASP A 53 -9.62 -7.03 -11.30
CA ASP A 53 -10.72 -6.62 -10.44
C ASP A 53 -10.58 -7.30 -9.09
N LEU A 54 -10.45 -6.50 -8.03
CA LEU A 54 -10.34 -6.99 -6.64
C LEU A 54 -11.62 -7.69 -6.15
N GLU A 55 -12.74 -7.48 -6.81
CA GLU A 55 -14.01 -8.20 -6.52
C GLU A 55 -14.07 -9.58 -7.21
N GLY A 56 -13.17 -9.85 -8.17
CA GLY A 56 -13.11 -11.08 -8.95
C GLY A 56 -11.83 -11.90 -8.76
N ASP A 57 -11.48 -12.67 -9.77
CA ASP A 57 -10.23 -13.43 -9.80
C ASP A 57 -9.05 -12.53 -10.17
N VAL A 58 -8.14 -12.34 -9.23
CA VAL A 58 -6.91 -11.55 -9.42
C VAL A 58 -5.71 -12.40 -9.84
N SER A 59 -5.85 -13.72 -9.95
CA SER A 59 -4.75 -14.62 -10.32
C SER A 59 -4.22 -14.32 -11.72
N GLN A 60 -5.09 -13.90 -12.62
CA GLN A 60 -4.75 -13.55 -14.00
C GLN A 60 -3.76 -12.38 -14.10
N VAL A 61 -3.71 -11.51 -13.09
CA VAL A 61 -2.76 -10.38 -13.04
C VAL A 61 -1.31 -10.87 -13.09
N PHE A 62 -1.03 -12.04 -12.53
CA PHE A 62 0.30 -12.63 -12.49
C PHE A 62 0.67 -13.42 -13.77
N ASN A 63 -0.30 -13.68 -14.64
CA ASN A 63 -0.09 -14.48 -15.87
C ASN A 63 0.21 -13.63 -17.11
N THR A 64 0.03 -12.32 -17.05
CA THR A 64 -0.07 -11.47 -18.25
C THR A 64 1.18 -10.68 -18.59
N THR A 65 2.16 -10.59 -17.71
CA THR A 65 3.29 -9.68 -17.91
C THR A 65 4.61 -10.25 -17.38
N ASN A 66 5.63 -9.41 -17.35
CA ASN A 66 6.87 -9.65 -16.65
C ASN A 66 6.61 -10.10 -15.21
N LYS A 67 7.49 -10.95 -14.69
CA LYS A 67 7.42 -11.40 -13.30
C LYS A 67 7.20 -10.22 -12.35
N ILE A 68 6.18 -10.31 -11.51
CA ILE A 68 5.93 -9.36 -10.43
C ILE A 68 6.83 -9.74 -9.25
N ASP A 69 7.72 -8.84 -8.85
CA ASP A 69 8.63 -9.07 -7.74
C ASP A 69 8.01 -8.68 -6.40
N LYS A 70 7.28 -7.55 -6.36
CA LYS A 70 6.64 -7.03 -5.15
C LYS A 70 5.27 -6.45 -5.45
N VAL A 71 4.42 -6.38 -4.44
CA VAL A 71 3.08 -5.81 -4.54
C VAL A 71 2.94 -4.63 -3.59
N LEU A 72 2.34 -3.55 -4.06
CA LEU A 72 1.92 -2.42 -3.26
C LEU A 72 0.40 -2.28 -3.38
N PHE A 73 -0.30 -2.51 -2.28
CA PHE A 73 -1.75 -2.43 -2.19
C PHE A 73 -2.17 -1.06 -1.63
N ALA A 74 -2.68 -0.20 -2.49
CA ALA A 74 -3.22 1.12 -2.16
C ALA A 74 -4.67 1.27 -2.64
N ALA A 75 -5.36 0.14 -2.86
CA ALA A 75 -6.76 0.16 -3.23
C ALA A 75 -7.66 0.46 -2.04
N GLY A 76 -8.77 1.10 -2.32
CA GLY A 76 -9.84 1.37 -1.38
C GLY A 76 -11.12 1.75 -2.14
N SER A 77 -12.26 1.36 -1.58
CA SER A 77 -13.58 1.57 -2.19
C SER A 77 -14.16 2.97 -1.96
N GLY A 78 -13.48 3.81 -1.16
CA GLY A 78 -14.02 5.09 -0.71
C GLY A 78 -15.24 4.93 0.21
N GLY A 79 -15.27 3.86 0.98
CA GLY A 79 -16.35 3.56 1.93
C GLY A 79 -17.58 2.85 1.34
N LYS A 80 -17.58 2.52 0.04
CA LYS A 80 -18.78 1.94 -0.63
C LYS A 80 -18.82 0.41 -0.63
N LYS A 81 -17.65 -0.24 -0.68
CA LYS A 81 -17.48 -1.68 -0.79
C LYS A 81 -16.29 -2.13 0.06
N VAL A 82 -16.34 -1.76 1.33
CA VAL A 82 -15.20 -1.95 2.23
C VAL A 82 -14.89 -3.43 2.47
N VAL A 83 -15.92 -4.27 2.56
CA VAL A 83 -15.72 -5.71 2.73
C VAL A 83 -15.21 -6.33 1.43
N GLU A 84 -15.87 -6.08 0.31
CA GLU A 84 -15.57 -6.73 -0.97
C GLU A 84 -14.21 -6.32 -1.54
N VAL A 85 -13.83 -5.05 -1.42
CA VAL A 85 -12.62 -4.48 -2.03
C VAL A 85 -11.50 -4.33 -1.02
N ASP A 86 -11.75 -3.62 0.11
CA ASP A 86 -10.68 -3.28 1.06
C ASP A 86 -10.24 -4.51 1.87
N GLN A 87 -11.17 -5.43 2.21
CA GLN A 87 -10.86 -6.67 2.93
C GLN A 87 -10.63 -7.84 1.98
N GLU A 88 -11.68 -8.34 1.31
CA GLU A 88 -11.61 -9.58 0.52
C GLU A 88 -10.74 -9.42 -0.73
N GLY A 89 -10.77 -8.23 -1.36
CA GLY A 89 -9.88 -7.93 -2.47
C GLY A 89 -8.40 -7.95 -2.06
N ALA A 90 -8.08 -7.43 -0.87
CA ALA A 90 -6.74 -7.51 -0.31
C ALA A 90 -6.32 -8.98 -0.06
N LYS A 91 -7.19 -9.78 0.58
CA LYS A 91 -6.92 -11.21 0.83
C LYS A 91 -6.66 -12.00 -0.45
N ARG A 92 -7.50 -11.81 -1.49
CA ARG A 92 -7.30 -12.45 -2.80
C ARG A 92 -5.94 -12.11 -3.41
N LEU A 93 -5.54 -10.84 -3.33
CA LEU A 93 -4.25 -10.41 -3.87
C LEU A 93 -3.06 -10.93 -3.03
N ILE A 94 -3.21 -11.05 -1.71
CA ILE A 94 -2.24 -11.69 -0.81
C ILE A 94 -2.05 -13.16 -1.19
N ASP A 95 -3.15 -13.91 -1.36
CA ASP A 95 -3.09 -15.32 -1.76
C ASP A 95 -2.44 -15.52 -3.14
N ALA A 96 -2.81 -14.67 -4.11
CA ALA A 96 -2.22 -14.70 -5.43
C ALA A 96 -0.72 -14.34 -5.39
N SER A 97 -0.33 -13.40 -4.54
CA SER A 97 1.06 -13.00 -4.31
C SER A 97 1.88 -14.17 -3.74
N ASN A 98 1.33 -14.88 -2.78
CA ASN A 98 1.97 -16.06 -2.17
C ASN A 98 2.20 -17.17 -3.20
N LYS A 99 1.17 -17.50 -3.98
CA LYS A 99 1.25 -18.53 -5.04
C LYS A 99 2.28 -18.20 -6.12
N ASN A 100 2.56 -16.91 -6.35
CA ASN A 100 3.49 -16.45 -7.36
C ASN A 100 4.87 -16.04 -6.80
N ASN A 101 5.17 -16.41 -5.54
CA ASN A 101 6.45 -16.16 -4.89
C ASN A 101 6.85 -14.67 -4.92
N VAL A 102 5.90 -13.78 -4.62
CA VAL A 102 6.16 -12.34 -4.45
C VAL A 102 7.08 -12.16 -3.24
N LYS A 103 8.12 -11.37 -3.39
CA LYS A 103 9.14 -11.17 -2.35
C LYS A 103 8.63 -10.34 -1.18
N LYS A 104 7.78 -9.34 -1.44
CA LYS A 104 7.27 -8.42 -0.42
C LYS A 104 5.92 -7.85 -0.79
N PHE A 105 5.05 -7.72 0.21
CA PHE A 105 3.74 -7.09 0.09
C PHE A 105 3.66 -5.85 0.98
N VAL A 106 3.47 -4.68 0.39
CA VAL A 106 3.30 -3.40 1.11
C VAL A 106 1.83 -3.01 1.09
N MET A 107 1.25 -2.77 2.27
CA MET A 107 -0.17 -2.44 2.42
C MET A 107 -0.38 -1.04 2.96
N LEU A 108 -1.20 -0.25 2.27
CA LEU A 108 -1.78 0.98 2.78
C LEU A 108 -3.02 0.64 3.61
N SER A 109 -2.88 0.70 4.92
CA SER A 109 -3.94 0.51 5.90
C SER A 109 -4.45 1.86 6.44
N SER A 110 -4.83 1.94 7.70
CA SER A 110 -5.33 3.14 8.37
C SER A 110 -5.03 3.13 9.85
N MET A 111 -4.73 4.26 10.44
CA MET A 111 -4.74 4.41 11.91
C MET A 111 -6.12 4.01 12.47
N GLY A 112 -6.11 3.35 13.62
CA GLY A 112 -7.30 2.80 14.26
C GLY A 112 -7.70 1.39 13.77
N ALA A 113 -7.06 0.86 12.74
CA ALA A 113 -7.30 -0.51 12.29
C ALA A 113 -6.89 -1.59 13.31
N ASP A 114 -6.08 -1.27 14.29
CA ASP A 114 -5.72 -2.18 15.39
C ASP A 114 -6.83 -2.34 16.44
N GLN A 115 -7.73 -1.36 16.55
CA GLN A 115 -8.82 -1.32 17.54
C GLN A 115 -10.09 -0.73 16.93
N PRO A 116 -10.66 -1.36 15.89
CA PRO A 116 -11.80 -0.81 15.14
C PRO A 116 -13.05 -0.58 16.01
N GLU A 117 -13.19 -1.34 17.09
CA GLU A 117 -14.31 -1.20 18.05
C GLU A 117 -14.27 0.10 18.84
N LYS A 118 -13.14 0.78 18.93
CA LYS A 118 -12.98 2.07 19.61
C LYS A 118 -13.32 3.27 18.74
N ALA A 119 -13.59 3.05 17.47
CA ALA A 119 -13.90 4.13 16.54
C ALA A 119 -15.37 4.56 16.65
N ASP A 120 -15.60 5.84 16.83
CA ASP A 120 -16.96 6.42 16.80
C ASP A 120 -17.55 6.45 15.38
N GLN A 121 -16.68 6.54 14.37
CA GLN A 121 -17.03 6.56 12.96
C GLN A 121 -16.13 5.61 12.18
N LEU A 122 -16.53 5.24 10.97
CA LEU A 122 -15.75 4.36 10.08
C LEU A 122 -15.46 2.96 10.64
N GLN A 123 -16.24 2.49 11.62
CA GLN A 123 -15.97 1.21 12.28
C GLN A 123 -15.91 0.04 11.30
N GLU A 124 -16.85 -0.05 10.34
CA GLU A 124 -16.82 -1.10 9.30
C GLU A 124 -15.59 -1.01 8.41
N TYR A 125 -15.17 0.20 8.03
CA TYR A 125 -13.96 0.42 7.26
C TYR A 125 -12.71 0.00 8.03
N LEU A 126 -12.59 0.40 9.29
CA LEU A 126 -11.45 0.04 10.13
C LEU A 126 -11.41 -1.46 10.42
N LYS A 127 -12.57 -2.10 10.58
CA LYS A 127 -12.68 -3.55 10.71
C LYS A 127 -12.23 -4.28 9.44
N ALA A 128 -12.58 -3.78 8.27
CA ALA A 128 -12.12 -4.33 7.00
C ALA A 128 -10.59 -4.19 6.86
N LYS A 129 -10.02 -3.05 7.24
CA LYS A 129 -8.56 -2.84 7.28
C LYS A 129 -7.87 -3.75 8.29
N HIS A 130 -8.43 -3.88 9.50
CA HIS A 130 -7.96 -4.82 10.51
C HIS A 130 -7.87 -6.25 9.97
N ASN A 131 -8.96 -6.74 9.39
CA ASN A 131 -9.02 -8.09 8.87
C ASN A 131 -8.01 -8.34 7.73
N ALA A 132 -7.79 -7.34 6.87
CA ALA A 132 -6.77 -7.41 5.82
C ALA A 132 -5.34 -7.39 6.40
N ASP A 133 -5.08 -6.54 7.40
CA ASP A 133 -3.79 -6.44 8.08
C ASP A 133 -3.43 -7.78 8.76
N GLU A 134 -4.35 -8.36 9.54
CA GLU A 134 -4.13 -9.64 10.23
C GLU A 134 -3.96 -10.81 9.24
N TYR A 135 -4.72 -10.80 8.15
CA TYR A 135 -4.56 -11.79 7.09
C TYR A 135 -3.17 -11.72 6.45
N LEU A 136 -2.67 -10.52 6.16
CA LEU A 136 -1.33 -10.33 5.61
C LEU A 136 -0.25 -10.80 6.58
N LYS A 137 -0.37 -10.47 7.87
CA LYS A 137 0.58 -10.91 8.91
C LYS A 137 0.67 -12.44 9.01
N SER A 138 -0.45 -13.13 8.81
CA SER A 138 -0.52 -14.60 8.87
C SER A 138 -0.16 -15.31 7.57
N SER A 139 0.04 -14.58 6.47
CA SER A 139 0.20 -15.14 5.12
C SER A 139 1.56 -15.80 4.85
N GLY A 140 2.57 -15.52 5.67
CA GLY A 140 3.96 -15.95 5.42
C GLY A 140 4.76 -15.07 4.46
N LEU A 141 4.12 -14.07 3.81
CA LEU A 141 4.82 -13.09 2.99
C LEU A 141 5.64 -12.13 3.87
N THR A 142 6.79 -11.71 3.38
CA THR A 142 7.43 -10.51 3.94
C THR A 142 6.52 -9.30 3.67
N TYR A 143 6.22 -8.51 4.70
CA TYR A 143 5.26 -7.41 4.58
C TYR A 143 5.73 -6.10 5.21
N SER A 144 5.09 -5.01 4.80
CA SER A 144 5.06 -3.74 5.54
C SER A 144 3.63 -3.21 5.54
N ILE A 145 3.07 -2.91 6.71
CA ILE A 145 1.74 -2.34 6.87
C ILE A 145 1.89 -0.91 7.35
N VAL A 146 1.46 0.03 6.51
CA VAL A 146 1.53 1.48 6.81
C VAL A 146 0.14 1.98 7.15
N ARG A 147 -0.04 2.51 8.36
CA ARG A 147 -1.29 3.06 8.88
C ARG A 147 -1.20 4.58 8.99
N PRO A 148 -1.58 5.33 7.95
CA PRO A 148 -1.59 6.78 8.03
C PRO A 148 -2.76 7.31 8.85
N GLY A 149 -2.58 8.53 9.39
CA GLY A 149 -3.66 9.37 9.89
C GLY A 149 -4.57 9.87 8.77
N ALA A 150 -5.36 10.92 9.05
CA ALA A 150 -6.26 11.52 8.06
C ALA A 150 -5.49 12.03 6.83
N LEU A 151 -5.94 11.63 5.64
CA LEU A 151 -5.23 11.93 4.39
C LEU A 151 -5.60 13.32 3.85
N THR A 152 -4.61 14.20 3.66
CA THR A 152 -4.77 15.49 3.01
C THR A 152 -4.23 15.50 1.58
N ASN A 153 -4.45 16.61 0.84
CA ASN A 153 -3.87 16.83 -0.48
C ASN A 153 -2.76 17.88 -0.46
N ASP A 154 -2.19 18.11 0.70
CA ASP A 154 -1.11 19.07 0.87
C ASP A 154 0.15 18.67 0.09
N GLU A 155 1.08 19.62 -0.01
CA GLU A 155 2.37 19.40 -0.65
C GLU A 155 3.22 18.39 0.12
N LEU A 156 4.19 17.81 -0.58
CA LEU A 156 5.19 16.92 -0.01
C LEU A 156 6.06 17.66 1.01
N THR A 157 6.14 17.16 2.22
CA THR A 157 7.09 17.66 3.23
C THR A 157 8.33 16.79 3.32
N ASN A 158 8.23 15.52 2.96
CA ASN A 158 9.24 14.47 3.16
C ASN A 158 9.58 14.24 4.64
N GLU A 159 8.73 14.73 5.56
CA GLU A 159 8.88 14.62 7.00
C GLU A 159 7.64 14.00 7.63
N ILE A 160 7.85 13.04 8.53
CA ILE A 160 6.79 12.32 9.23
C ILE A 160 7.13 12.14 10.71
N GLU A 161 6.13 11.86 11.50
CA GLU A 161 6.25 11.17 12.76
C GLU A 161 5.82 9.73 12.54
N LEU A 162 6.62 8.77 13.01
CA LEU A 162 6.43 7.35 12.81
C LEU A 162 6.67 6.61 14.13
N GLU A 163 5.71 5.78 14.54
CA GLU A 163 5.82 4.85 15.67
C GLU A 163 5.03 3.56 15.36
N GLU A 164 5.25 2.48 16.09
CA GLU A 164 4.37 1.31 16.03
C GLU A 164 2.93 1.69 16.39
N LYS A 165 2.78 2.58 17.40
CA LYS A 165 1.51 3.20 17.77
C LYS A 165 1.73 4.63 18.28
N LEU A 166 1.14 5.59 17.61
CA LEU A 166 1.29 7.02 17.94
C LEU A 166 0.47 7.45 19.16
N ASN A 167 -0.60 6.75 19.48
CA ASN A 167 -1.52 7.08 20.59
C ASN A 167 -2.10 8.52 20.52
N LYS A 168 -2.14 9.09 19.35
CA LYS A 168 -2.73 10.40 19.05
C LYS A 168 -3.27 10.42 17.62
N SER A 169 -4.25 11.25 17.35
CA SER A 169 -4.71 11.52 15.99
C SER A 169 -3.79 12.51 15.29
N GLY A 170 -3.84 12.51 13.96
CA GLY A 170 -3.10 13.44 13.12
C GLY A 170 -3.48 13.28 11.67
N GLU A 171 -2.94 14.15 10.84
CA GLU A 171 -3.11 14.12 9.39
C GLU A 171 -1.77 14.01 8.67
N ILE A 172 -1.80 13.62 7.40
CA ILE A 172 -0.61 13.46 6.58
C ILE A 172 -0.97 13.64 5.10
N SER A 173 -0.07 14.23 4.34
CA SER A 173 -0.27 14.39 2.91
C SER A 173 -0.22 13.05 2.18
N ARG A 174 -1.06 12.88 1.14
CA ARG A 174 -0.95 11.71 0.25
C ARG A 174 0.39 11.60 -0.46
N ASN A 175 1.11 12.72 -0.58
CA ASN A 175 2.47 12.76 -1.12
C ASN A 175 3.46 12.07 -0.16
N ASP A 176 3.42 12.41 1.13
CA ASP A 176 4.29 11.81 2.14
C ASP A 176 3.95 10.33 2.36
N VAL A 177 2.65 9.97 2.33
CA VAL A 177 2.21 8.57 2.37
C VAL A 177 2.76 7.79 1.17
N ALA A 178 2.64 8.30 -0.05
CA ALA A 178 3.16 7.65 -1.25
C ALA A 178 4.68 7.47 -1.19
N GLN A 179 5.39 8.49 -0.73
CA GLN A 179 6.85 8.44 -0.55
C GLN A 179 7.25 7.39 0.49
N THR A 180 6.53 7.32 1.62
CA THR A 180 6.76 6.30 2.66
C THR A 180 6.56 4.90 2.11
N LEU A 181 5.42 4.65 1.44
CA LEU A 181 5.10 3.35 0.85
C LEU A 181 6.14 2.89 -0.18
N VAL A 182 6.60 3.79 -1.05
CA VAL A 182 7.63 3.45 -2.05
C VAL A 182 8.97 3.11 -1.37
N ARG A 183 9.34 3.83 -0.31
CA ARG A 183 10.58 3.53 0.43
C ARG A 183 10.52 2.18 1.15
N THR A 184 9.35 1.75 1.65
CA THR A 184 9.21 0.43 2.29
C THR A 184 9.32 -0.75 1.30
N LEU A 185 9.30 -0.52 -0.01
CA LEU A 185 9.54 -1.57 -1.00
C LEU A 185 11.00 -2.07 -1.02
N LYS A 186 11.95 -1.32 -0.47
CA LYS A 186 13.33 -1.79 -0.36
C LYS A 186 13.42 -3.01 0.57
N ASP A 187 14.29 -3.97 0.22
CA ASP A 187 14.35 -5.28 0.87
C ASP A 187 14.63 -5.23 2.38
N GLU A 188 15.37 -4.24 2.84
CA GLU A 188 15.82 -4.14 4.24
C GLU A 188 14.96 -3.17 5.07
N ILE A 189 13.97 -2.51 4.47
CA ILE A 189 13.20 -1.46 5.12
C ILE A 189 11.88 -1.99 5.65
N ALA A 190 11.66 -1.87 6.97
CA ALA A 190 10.40 -2.17 7.65
C ALA A 190 9.81 -3.56 7.34
N ASN A 191 10.65 -4.60 7.24
CA ASN A 191 10.20 -5.97 7.00
C ASN A 191 9.43 -6.50 8.21
N ASN A 192 8.25 -7.10 7.93
CA ASN A 192 7.33 -7.63 8.93
C ASN A 192 6.94 -6.60 10.00
N ALA A 193 6.88 -5.34 9.59
CA ALA A 193 6.54 -4.23 10.44
C ALA A 193 5.14 -3.67 10.15
N THR A 194 4.47 -3.25 11.22
CA THR A 194 3.23 -2.47 11.17
C THR A 194 3.47 -1.19 11.96
N PHE A 195 3.20 -0.04 11.38
CA PHE A 195 3.46 1.24 12.01
C PHE A 195 2.49 2.32 11.55
N GLU A 196 2.31 3.31 12.39
CA GLU A 196 1.47 4.49 12.17
C GLU A 196 2.32 5.67 11.72
N ILE A 197 1.76 6.51 10.86
CA ILE A 197 2.41 7.72 10.36
C ILE A 197 1.45 8.92 10.33
N ILE A 198 1.97 10.06 10.76
CA ILE A 198 1.34 11.37 10.61
C ILE A 198 2.38 12.38 10.14
N LYS A 199 1.96 13.60 9.80
CA LYS A 199 2.87 14.73 9.56
C LYS A 199 3.76 14.94 10.79
N GLY A 200 5.06 15.12 10.58
CA GLY A 200 6.04 15.27 11.65
C GLY A 200 7.24 16.11 11.24
N ASN A 201 8.36 15.90 11.92
CA ASN A 201 9.60 16.68 11.71
C ASN A 201 10.83 15.76 11.49
N THR A 202 10.60 14.46 11.22
CA THR A 202 11.68 13.52 10.95
C THR A 202 11.64 13.13 9.48
N LEU A 203 12.75 13.21 8.78
CA LEU A 203 12.83 12.77 7.39
C LEU A 203 12.33 11.33 7.25
N ILE A 204 11.51 11.05 6.22
CA ILE A 204 10.91 9.73 6.00
C ILE A 204 11.97 8.60 6.03
N GLY A 205 13.16 8.84 5.44
CA GLY A 205 14.24 7.85 5.45
C GLY A 205 14.73 7.51 6.85
N ASP A 206 14.93 8.53 7.68
CA ASP A 206 15.42 8.37 9.05
C ASP A 206 14.36 7.74 9.97
N ALA A 207 13.10 8.13 9.78
CA ALA A 207 11.99 7.53 10.51
C ALA A 207 11.85 6.02 10.20
N LEU A 208 11.95 5.63 8.94
CA LEU A 208 11.88 4.23 8.52
C LEU A 208 13.08 3.39 9.01
N ASN A 209 14.26 3.98 9.14
CA ASN A 209 15.43 3.27 9.70
C ASN A 209 15.17 2.79 11.12
N LYS A 210 14.40 3.52 11.93
CA LYS A 210 14.08 3.13 13.31
C LYS A 210 13.29 1.81 13.37
N VAL A 211 12.35 1.61 12.47
CA VAL A 211 11.53 0.37 12.42
C VAL A 211 12.20 -0.75 11.62
N SER A 212 13.30 -0.47 10.91
CA SER A 212 14.05 -1.46 10.13
C SER A 212 15.12 -2.16 10.97
N THR A 213 15.60 -1.55 12.05
CA THR A 213 16.67 -2.07 12.92
C THR A 213 16.17 -2.93 14.08
N VAL A 214 14.87 -3.02 14.31
CA VAL A 214 14.27 -3.62 15.53
C VAL A 214 14.08 -5.14 15.46
N LYS A 215 14.45 -5.82 14.34
CA LYS A 215 14.34 -7.30 14.28
C LYS A 215 15.63 -7.93 13.74
N ALA A 216 16.61 -7.99 14.62
CA ALA A 216 17.65 -9.02 14.56
C ALA A 216 17.18 -10.25 15.37
#